data_d7709a0bf88f9cd362a9e53e4ff1ddc4
#
_entry.id   d7709a0bf88f9cd362a9e53e4ff1ddc4
#
_cell.length_a   1.000
_cell.length_b   1.000
_cell.length_c   1.000
_cell.angle_alpha   90.00
_cell.angle_beta   90.00
_cell.angle_gamma   90.00
#
_symmetry.space_group_name_H-M   'P 1'
#
loop_
_entity.id
_entity.type
_entity.pdbx_description
1 polymer ?
#
loop_
_entity_poly.entity_id
_entity_poly.type
_entity_poly.pdbx_seq_one_letter_code
_entity_poly.pdbx_strand_id
1 'polypeptide(L)'
;MRADRGKAGYTLVELMVTVSLVGILAGLSIVSFGRNWRAERLKAAAGETTAWLDEARRIAIQKAKPCRISINRAELSFSLDPNPDNPEEFCPDSLYGPLEIRNTVQNSGAIVMCSSELENGDPAQTSLSCSGSQSGSSSLIFTPRGTATTGILIKFHMPEAGADRCIAVMAPLGQIRSGKTTATGCDFTTAY
;
A
#
# COMPACT_ATOMS: atom_id res chain seq x y z
N MET A 1 10.78 4.67 63.15
CA MET A 1 9.34 4.42 63.12
C MET A 1 8.90 4.32 61.65
N ARG A 2 8.67 3.11 61.13
CA ARG A 2 8.10 2.92 59.79
C ARG A 2 6.59 2.94 59.90
N ALA A 3 5.96 3.92 59.27
CA ALA A 3 4.52 3.97 59.14
C ALA A 3 4.05 2.81 58.24
N ASP A 4 3.35 1.86 58.82
CA ASP A 4 2.69 0.76 58.11
C ASP A 4 1.48 1.36 57.36
N ARG A 5 1.63 1.50 56.04
CA ARG A 5 0.51 1.94 55.16
C ARG A 5 -0.46 0.75 55.10
N GLY A 6 -1.53 0.84 55.87
CA GLY A 6 -2.61 -0.13 55.80
C GLY A 6 -3.05 -0.39 54.34
N LYS A 7 -2.97 -1.62 53.88
CA LYS A 7 -3.47 -2.07 52.61
C LYS A 7 -5.02 -1.99 52.65
N ALA A 8 -5.57 -0.90 52.14
CA ALA A 8 -7.00 -0.80 51.93
C ALA A 8 -7.40 -1.83 50.86
N GLY A 9 -8.19 -2.81 51.25
CA GLY A 9 -8.78 -3.78 50.32
C GLY A 9 -9.96 -3.18 49.58
N TYR A 10 -10.15 -3.55 48.31
CA TYR A 10 -11.31 -3.14 47.54
C TYR A 10 -12.57 -3.85 48.06
N THR A 11 -13.68 -3.15 48.06
CA THR A 11 -14.99 -3.75 48.37
C THR A 11 -15.51 -4.54 47.18
N LEU A 12 -16.30 -5.58 47.40
CA LEU A 12 -16.91 -6.38 46.34
C LEU A 12 -17.78 -5.53 45.42
N VAL A 13 -18.45 -4.52 45.95
CA VAL A 13 -19.29 -3.57 45.18
C VAL A 13 -18.44 -2.71 44.27
N GLU A 14 -17.30 -2.21 44.74
CA GLU A 14 -16.38 -1.38 43.93
C GLU A 14 -15.81 -2.18 42.74
N LEU A 15 -15.50 -3.46 42.94
CA LEU A 15 -15.08 -4.36 41.89
C LEU A 15 -16.19 -4.62 40.86
N MET A 16 -17.44 -4.82 41.32
CA MET A 16 -18.59 -4.99 40.39
C MET A 16 -18.81 -3.74 39.54
N VAL A 17 -18.73 -2.55 40.12
CA VAL A 17 -18.91 -1.27 39.41
C VAL A 17 -17.79 -1.08 38.40
N THR A 18 -16.54 -1.32 38.77
CA THR A 18 -15.40 -1.16 37.85
C THR A 18 -15.46 -2.11 36.67
N VAL A 19 -15.81 -3.42 36.91
CA VAL A 19 -15.95 -4.41 35.82
C VAL A 19 -17.11 -4.03 34.90
N SER A 20 -18.20 -3.51 35.41
CA SER A 20 -19.35 -3.10 34.61
C SER A 20 -19.00 -1.90 33.72
N LEU A 21 -18.28 -0.88 34.25
CA LEU A 21 -17.82 0.28 33.49
C LEU A 21 -16.81 -0.13 32.40
N VAL A 22 -15.86 -1.00 32.69
CA VAL A 22 -14.89 -1.52 31.73
C VAL A 22 -15.59 -2.30 30.61
N GLY A 23 -16.60 -3.11 30.96
CA GLY A 23 -17.40 -3.87 30.01
C GLY A 23 -18.13 -2.99 29.00
N ILE A 24 -18.75 -1.89 29.47
CA ILE A 24 -19.43 -0.90 28.60
C ILE A 24 -18.42 -0.22 27.66
N LEU A 25 -17.29 0.27 28.19
CA LEU A 25 -16.27 0.94 27.40
C LEU A 25 -15.63 0.01 26.36
N ALA A 26 -15.35 -1.24 26.72
CA ALA A 26 -14.83 -2.24 25.80
C ALA A 26 -15.81 -2.52 24.66
N GLY A 27 -17.11 -2.64 24.94
CA GLY A 27 -18.14 -2.87 23.94
C GLY A 27 -18.22 -1.78 22.85
N LEU A 28 -18.04 -0.52 23.22
CA LEU A 28 -18.07 0.60 22.27
C LEU A 28 -16.82 0.65 21.36
N SER A 29 -15.70 0.10 21.81
CA SER A 29 -14.43 0.16 21.09
C SER A 29 -14.37 -0.82 19.92
N ILE A 30 -15.08 -1.95 19.96
CA ILE A 30 -14.96 -3.05 18.99
C ILE A 30 -15.40 -2.64 17.59
N VAL A 31 -16.45 -1.84 17.46
CA VAL A 31 -17.04 -1.46 16.15
C VAL A 31 -16.11 -0.57 15.33
N SER A 32 -15.37 0.33 15.96
CA SER A 32 -14.43 1.23 15.28
C SER A 32 -13.13 0.54 14.85
N PHE A 33 -12.76 -0.53 15.53
CA PHE A 33 -11.47 -1.18 15.34
C PHE A 33 -11.35 -1.88 13.97
N GLY A 34 -12.41 -2.54 13.50
CA GLY A 34 -12.39 -3.30 12.25
C GLY A 34 -12.15 -2.45 11.00
N ARG A 35 -12.75 -1.24 10.94
CA ARG A 35 -12.57 -0.33 9.80
C ARG A 35 -11.17 0.29 9.77
N ASN A 36 -10.66 0.69 10.92
CA ASN A 36 -9.31 1.23 11.03
C ASN A 36 -8.25 0.19 10.65
N TRP A 37 -8.44 -1.06 11.02
CA TRP A 37 -7.53 -2.15 10.69
C TRP A 37 -7.43 -2.40 9.18
N ARG A 38 -8.57 -2.33 8.46
CA ARG A 38 -8.59 -2.46 6.99
C ARG A 38 -7.88 -1.28 6.30
N ALA A 39 -8.12 -0.07 6.78
CA ALA A 39 -7.43 1.12 6.26
C ALA A 39 -5.91 1.05 6.46
N GLU A 40 -5.45 0.54 7.61
CA GLU A 40 -4.01 0.36 7.87
C GLU A 40 -3.39 -0.72 6.98
N ARG A 41 -4.12 -1.78 6.64
CA ARG A 41 -3.65 -2.78 5.66
C ARG A 41 -3.45 -2.19 4.27
N LEU A 42 -4.41 -1.39 3.79
CA LEU A 42 -4.26 -0.68 2.52
C LEU A 42 -3.07 0.30 2.54
N LYS A 43 -2.87 0.98 3.67
CA LYS A 43 -1.72 1.87 3.86
C LYS A 43 -0.41 1.09 3.84
N ALA A 44 -0.35 -0.08 4.50
CA ALA A 44 0.82 -0.95 4.48
C ALA A 44 1.12 -1.43 3.04
N ALA A 45 0.12 -1.94 2.30
CA ALA A 45 0.29 -2.36 0.92
C ALA A 45 0.81 -1.23 0.01
N ALA A 46 0.27 -0.03 0.16
CA ALA A 46 0.72 1.13 -0.60
C ALA A 46 2.16 1.54 -0.19
N GLY A 47 2.49 1.50 1.10
CA GLY A 47 3.82 1.81 1.61
C GLY A 47 4.88 0.85 1.07
N GLU A 48 4.64 -0.45 1.16
CA GLU A 48 5.52 -1.50 0.64
C GLU A 48 5.73 -1.36 -0.87
N THR A 49 4.65 -1.12 -1.62
CA THR A 49 4.73 -0.92 -3.06
C THR A 49 5.55 0.32 -3.40
N THR A 50 5.34 1.42 -2.68
CA THR A 50 6.10 2.67 -2.90
C THR A 50 7.59 2.45 -2.64
N ALA A 51 7.93 1.79 -1.53
CA ALA A 51 9.32 1.49 -1.17
C ALA A 51 9.98 0.56 -2.21
N TRP A 52 9.27 -0.45 -2.68
CA TRP A 52 9.75 -1.37 -3.69
C TRP A 52 10.00 -0.68 -5.05
N LEU A 53 9.09 0.18 -5.48
CA LEU A 53 9.23 0.97 -6.71
C LEU A 53 10.40 1.95 -6.63
N ASP A 54 10.60 2.61 -5.48
CA ASP A 54 11.74 3.50 -5.25
C ASP A 54 13.06 2.73 -5.33
N GLU A 55 13.12 1.53 -4.78
CA GLU A 55 14.31 0.68 -4.85
C GLU A 55 14.58 0.21 -6.29
N ALA A 56 13.55 -0.22 -7.03
CA ALA A 56 13.69 -0.57 -8.44
C ALA A 56 14.23 0.61 -9.28
N ARG A 57 13.75 1.82 -9.00
CA ARG A 57 14.28 3.05 -9.61
C ARG A 57 15.76 3.29 -9.27
N ARG A 58 16.16 3.09 -8.01
CA ARG A 58 17.56 3.21 -7.57
C ARG A 58 18.45 2.19 -8.26
N ILE A 59 17.98 0.95 -8.40
CA ILE A 59 18.70 -0.11 -9.11
C ILE A 59 18.95 0.30 -10.57
N ALA A 60 17.95 0.86 -11.26
CA ALA A 60 18.10 1.36 -12.62
C ALA A 60 19.23 2.40 -12.74
N ILE A 61 19.32 3.33 -11.79
CA ILE A 61 20.36 4.37 -11.74
C ILE A 61 21.71 3.74 -11.42
N GLN A 62 21.81 2.89 -10.40
CA GLN A 62 23.06 2.29 -9.92
C GLN A 62 23.68 1.36 -10.96
N LYS A 63 22.87 0.59 -11.67
CA LYS A 63 23.33 -0.34 -12.70
C LYS A 63 23.50 0.31 -14.07
N ALA A 64 23.07 1.57 -14.21
CA ALA A 64 23.02 2.28 -15.48
C ALA A 64 22.29 1.49 -16.58
N LYS A 65 21.27 0.69 -16.18
CA LYS A 65 20.43 -0.12 -17.06
C LYS A 65 18.95 0.20 -16.82
N PRO A 66 18.11 0.17 -17.86
CA PRO A 66 16.67 0.30 -17.66
C PRO A 66 16.13 -0.91 -16.85
N CYS A 67 15.19 -0.66 -15.95
CA CYS A 67 14.49 -1.71 -15.21
C CYS A 67 13.03 -1.73 -15.65
N ARG A 68 12.61 -2.85 -16.26
CA ARG A 68 11.21 -3.09 -16.57
C ARG A 68 10.54 -3.72 -15.36
N ILE A 69 9.42 -3.18 -14.98
CA ILE A 69 8.60 -3.68 -13.87
C ILE A 69 7.33 -4.25 -14.47
N SER A 70 7.04 -5.50 -14.15
CA SER A 70 5.78 -6.16 -14.44
C SER A 70 4.88 -6.07 -13.21
N ILE A 71 3.64 -5.65 -13.42
CA ILE A 71 2.61 -5.50 -12.38
C ILE A 71 1.52 -6.51 -12.66
N ASN A 72 1.48 -7.58 -11.88
CA ASN A 72 0.44 -8.61 -11.99
C ASN A 72 -0.71 -8.31 -11.04
N ARG A 73 -1.83 -7.86 -11.59
CA ARG A 73 -3.01 -7.46 -10.80
C ARG A 73 -3.72 -8.63 -10.13
N ALA A 74 -3.73 -9.79 -10.76
CA ALA A 74 -4.39 -10.97 -10.24
C ALA A 74 -3.64 -11.56 -9.03
N GLU A 75 -2.33 -11.52 -9.05
CA GLU A 75 -1.47 -12.04 -7.99
C GLU A 75 -1.09 -11.00 -6.95
N LEU A 76 -1.42 -9.72 -7.18
CA LEU A 76 -0.99 -8.60 -6.34
C LEU A 76 0.54 -8.55 -6.21
N SER A 77 1.24 -8.76 -7.33
CA SER A 77 2.69 -8.87 -7.34
C SER A 77 3.36 -7.88 -8.29
N PHE A 78 4.57 -7.51 -7.92
CA PHE A 78 5.46 -6.66 -8.69
C PHE A 78 6.78 -7.41 -8.87
N SER A 79 7.29 -7.48 -10.08
CA SER A 79 8.57 -8.12 -10.37
C SER A 79 9.37 -7.32 -11.36
N LEU A 80 10.70 -7.46 -11.31
CA LEU A 80 11.54 -7.05 -12.42
C LEU A 80 11.35 -8.06 -13.54
N ASP A 81 11.11 -7.57 -14.75
CA ASP A 81 10.84 -8.38 -15.93
C ASP A 81 11.99 -8.18 -16.93
N PRO A 82 12.96 -9.10 -16.97
CA PRO A 82 14.02 -9.04 -17.96
C PRO A 82 13.43 -9.28 -19.35
N ASN A 83 13.96 -8.59 -20.34
CA ASN A 83 13.57 -8.83 -21.72
C ASN A 83 13.94 -10.27 -22.13
N PRO A 84 12.99 -11.13 -22.51
CA PRO A 84 13.29 -12.52 -22.86
C PRO A 84 14.21 -12.63 -24.10
N ASP A 85 14.14 -11.65 -25.02
CA ASP A 85 14.94 -11.64 -26.23
C ASP A 85 16.36 -11.09 -26.00
N ASN A 86 16.53 -10.24 -24.99
CA ASN A 86 17.82 -9.66 -24.63
C ASN A 86 17.89 -9.40 -23.11
N PRO A 87 18.19 -10.42 -22.30
CA PRO A 87 18.19 -10.31 -20.84
C PRO A 87 19.27 -9.36 -20.29
N GLU A 88 20.29 -9.02 -21.10
CA GLU A 88 21.34 -8.06 -20.69
C GLU A 88 20.91 -6.60 -20.85
N GLU A 89 19.87 -6.32 -21.60
CA GLU A 89 19.39 -4.96 -21.86
C GLU A 89 18.73 -4.34 -20.62
N PHE A 90 18.01 -5.15 -19.86
CA PHE A 90 17.26 -4.71 -18.66
C PHE A 90 17.93 -5.18 -17.37
N CYS A 91 17.48 -4.63 -16.26
CA CYS A 91 17.85 -5.12 -14.93
C CYS A 91 17.44 -6.59 -14.80
N PRO A 92 18.37 -7.49 -14.36
CA PRO A 92 18.00 -8.87 -14.12
C PRO A 92 17.06 -8.98 -12.90
N ASP A 93 16.14 -9.91 -12.97
CA ASP A 93 15.18 -10.26 -11.91
C ASP A 93 15.87 -10.66 -10.59
N SER A 94 17.06 -11.27 -10.71
CA SER A 94 17.86 -11.70 -9.56
C SER A 94 18.43 -10.56 -8.71
N LEU A 95 18.40 -9.30 -9.19
CA LEU A 95 18.92 -8.15 -8.42
C LEU A 95 18.01 -7.73 -7.28
N TYR A 96 16.71 -7.93 -7.45
CA TYR A 96 15.71 -7.54 -6.45
C TYR A 96 14.52 -8.49 -6.52
N GLY A 97 14.19 -9.11 -5.41
CA GLY A 97 13.10 -10.09 -5.34
C GLY A 97 11.73 -9.47 -5.67
N PRO A 98 10.78 -10.28 -6.12
CA PRO A 98 9.43 -9.82 -6.37
C PRO A 98 8.77 -9.36 -5.07
N LEU A 99 7.95 -8.31 -5.16
CA LEU A 99 7.06 -7.93 -4.08
C LEU A 99 5.72 -8.64 -4.26
N GLU A 100 5.39 -9.49 -3.31
CA GLU A 100 4.08 -10.16 -3.24
C GLU A 100 3.28 -9.58 -2.08
N ILE A 101 2.31 -8.74 -2.37
CA ILE A 101 1.48 -8.07 -1.34
C ILE A 101 0.74 -9.11 -0.48
N ARG A 102 0.38 -10.26 -1.04
CA ARG A 102 -0.28 -11.34 -0.30
C ARG A 102 0.58 -11.91 0.82
N ASN A 103 1.89 -11.95 0.65
CA ASN A 103 2.83 -12.47 1.64
C ASN A 103 3.26 -11.41 2.65
N THR A 104 3.29 -10.14 2.23
CA THR A 104 3.77 -9.03 3.05
C THR A 104 2.68 -8.48 3.97
N VAL A 105 1.45 -8.40 3.48
CA VAL A 105 0.31 -7.85 4.24
C VAL A 105 -0.61 -8.97 4.73
N GLN A 106 -0.70 -9.13 6.05
CA GLN A 106 -1.60 -10.13 6.66
C GLN A 106 -3.05 -9.95 6.21
N ASN A 107 -3.71 -11.06 5.88
CA ASN A 107 -5.11 -11.08 5.41
C ASN A 107 -5.35 -10.19 4.17
N SER A 108 -4.41 -10.15 3.25
CA SER A 108 -4.51 -9.41 1.99
C SER A 108 -5.56 -9.96 1.01
N GLY A 109 -6.17 -11.11 1.30
CA GLY A 109 -7.10 -11.79 0.39
C GLY A 109 -8.32 -10.98 -0.05
N ALA A 110 -8.66 -9.89 0.67
CA ALA A 110 -9.72 -8.97 0.29
C ALA A 110 -9.22 -7.72 -0.46
N ILE A 111 -7.89 -7.57 -0.65
CA ILE A 111 -7.31 -6.46 -1.40
C ILE A 111 -7.46 -6.74 -2.89
N VAL A 112 -7.97 -5.75 -3.61
CA VAL A 112 -8.02 -5.74 -5.07
C VAL A 112 -7.06 -4.66 -5.56
N MET A 113 -6.20 -5.00 -6.52
CA MET A 113 -5.28 -4.06 -7.16
C MET A 113 -5.74 -3.76 -8.57
N CYS A 114 -5.77 -2.49 -8.91
CA CYS A 114 -6.03 -2.01 -10.25
C CYS A 114 -4.89 -1.11 -10.69
N SER A 115 -4.63 -1.06 -11.98
CA SER A 115 -3.66 -0.12 -12.55
C SER A 115 -4.12 0.37 -13.91
N SER A 116 -3.81 1.62 -14.21
CA SER A 116 -3.99 2.22 -15.53
C SER A 116 -2.83 3.15 -15.86
N GLU A 117 -2.58 3.36 -17.13
CA GLU A 117 -1.70 4.43 -17.57
C GLU A 117 -2.33 5.78 -17.21
N LEU A 118 -1.47 6.77 -16.90
CA LEU A 118 -1.92 8.11 -16.59
C LEU A 118 -2.31 8.84 -17.89
N GLU A 119 -3.58 9.18 -18.01
CA GLU A 119 -4.03 10.07 -19.06
C GLU A 119 -3.46 11.48 -18.84
N ASN A 120 -2.84 12.05 -19.87
CA ASN A 120 -2.20 13.36 -19.82
C ASN A 120 -1.19 13.61 -18.68
N GLY A 121 -0.71 12.52 -18.04
CA GLY A 121 0.25 12.59 -16.95
C GLY A 121 -0.32 13.09 -15.61
N ASP A 122 -1.61 13.34 -15.51
CA ASP A 122 -2.26 13.85 -14.30
C ASP A 122 -3.02 12.74 -13.53
N PRO A 123 -2.51 12.30 -12.39
CA PRO A 123 -3.15 11.26 -11.59
C PRO A 123 -4.43 11.73 -10.90
N ALA A 124 -4.65 13.04 -10.76
CA ALA A 124 -5.86 13.57 -10.15
C ALA A 124 -7.06 13.49 -11.11
N GLN A 125 -6.80 13.47 -12.42
CA GLN A 125 -7.84 13.37 -13.45
C GLN A 125 -8.06 11.94 -13.95
N THR A 126 -7.15 11.01 -13.60
CA THR A 126 -7.28 9.60 -14.00
C THR A 126 -8.23 8.89 -13.06
N SER A 127 -9.46 8.65 -13.51
CA SER A 127 -10.43 7.86 -12.78
C SER A 127 -10.15 6.37 -12.97
N LEU A 128 -9.81 5.67 -11.89
CA LEU A 128 -9.57 4.24 -11.90
C LEU A 128 -10.63 3.52 -11.06
N SER A 129 -11.53 2.82 -11.72
CA SER A 129 -12.54 1.99 -11.06
C SER A 129 -12.03 0.58 -10.85
N CYS A 130 -12.03 0.13 -9.58
CA CYS A 130 -11.64 -1.22 -9.21
C CYS A 130 -12.88 -2.09 -8.96
N SER A 131 -13.63 -2.41 -9.99
CA SER A 131 -14.75 -3.33 -9.89
C SER A 131 -14.32 -4.75 -10.28
N GLY A 132 -14.28 -5.65 -9.30
CA GLY A 132 -13.95 -7.06 -9.48
C GLY A 132 -12.45 -7.38 -9.55
N SER A 133 -12.13 -8.66 -9.70
CA SER A 133 -10.75 -9.12 -9.90
C SER A 133 -10.25 -8.65 -11.28
N GLN A 134 -9.30 -7.75 -11.29
CA GLN A 134 -8.67 -7.25 -12.51
C GLN A 134 -7.67 -8.29 -13.02
N SER A 135 -8.00 -8.98 -14.09
CA SER A 135 -7.04 -9.83 -14.80
C SER A 135 -6.16 -8.98 -15.72
N GLY A 136 -4.90 -9.35 -15.85
CA GLY A 136 -3.93 -8.73 -16.74
C GLY A 136 -2.72 -8.14 -16.04
N SER A 137 -1.72 -7.80 -16.83
CA SER A 137 -0.48 -7.18 -16.39
C SER A 137 -0.35 -5.78 -17.00
N SER A 138 0.32 -4.90 -16.27
CA SER A 138 0.79 -3.61 -16.77
C SER A 138 2.30 -3.57 -16.62
N SER A 139 2.97 -2.77 -17.42
CA SER A 139 4.43 -2.61 -17.31
C SER A 139 4.83 -1.15 -17.19
N LEU A 140 5.92 -0.93 -16.48
CA LEU A 140 6.56 0.36 -16.26
C LEU A 140 8.06 0.19 -16.45
N ILE A 141 8.73 1.15 -17.08
CA ILE A 141 10.18 1.11 -17.25
C ILE A 141 10.79 2.34 -16.58
N PHE A 142 11.68 2.10 -15.62
CA PHE A 142 12.60 3.12 -15.14
C PHE A 142 13.88 3.12 -15.96
N THR A 143 14.27 4.29 -16.45
CA THR A 143 15.49 4.47 -17.23
C THR A 143 16.72 4.58 -16.31
N PRO A 144 17.94 4.45 -16.86
CA PRO A 144 19.19 4.66 -16.11
C PRO A 144 19.32 6.05 -15.48
N ARG A 145 18.54 7.03 -15.92
CA ARG A 145 18.49 8.37 -15.34
C ARG A 145 17.47 8.51 -14.21
N GLY A 146 16.74 7.43 -13.89
CA GLY A 146 15.67 7.45 -12.90
C GLY A 146 14.38 8.08 -13.40
N THR A 147 14.24 8.30 -14.70
CA THR A 147 12.98 8.73 -15.33
C THR A 147 12.09 7.54 -15.63
N ALA A 148 10.78 7.75 -15.76
CA ALA A 148 9.82 6.73 -16.17
C ALA A 148 9.39 6.97 -17.61
N THR A 149 9.26 5.89 -18.40
CA THR A 149 8.80 6.00 -19.81
C THR A 149 7.32 6.30 -19.90
N THR A 150 6.52 5.72 -19.01
CA THR A 150 5.08 5.91 -18.93
C THR A 150 4.68 6.24 -17.51
N GLY A 151 3.67 7.07 -17.35
CA GLY A 151 3.04 7.28 -16.05
C GLY A 151 2.04 6.18 -15.76
N ILE A 152 1.97 5.72 -14.52
CA ILE A 152 1.03 4.70 -14.10
C ILE A 152 0.36 5.08 -12.79
N LEU A 153 -0.93 4.81 -12.70
CA LEU A 153 -1.71 4.90 -11.48
C LEU A 153 -2.05 3.49 -11.00
N ILE A 154 -1.70 3.19 -9.76
CA ILE A 154 -2.00 1.94 -9.08
C ILE A 154 -2.94 2.26 -7.93
N LYS A 155 -4.03 1.50 -7.80
CA LYS A 155 -5.02 1.66 -6.74
C LYS A 155 -5.20 0.35 -6.01
N PHE A 156 -5.18 0.42 -4.68
CA PHE A 156 -5.55 -0.67 -3.79
C PHE A 156 -6.92 -0.40 -3.19
N HIS A 157 -7.83 -1.33 -3.40
CA HIS A 157 -9.19 -1.29 -2.90
C HIS A 157 -9.44 -2.46 -1.93
N MET A 158 -10.17 -2.20 -0.86
CA MET A 158 -10.68 -3.21 0.04
C MET A 158 -12.08 -2.81 0.49
N PRO A 159 -13.08 -3.70 0.40
CA PRO A 159 -14.43 -3.40 0.87
C PRO A 159 -14.43 -2.92 2.32
N GLU A 160 -15.24 -1.93 2.61
CA GLU A 160 -15.44 -1.36 3.95
C GLU A 160 -14.19 -0.72 4.61
N ALA A 161 -13.11 -0.49 3.88
CA ALA A 161 -11.92 0.19 4.40
C ALA A 161 -12.08 1.71 4.52
N GLY A 162 -13.14 2.26 3.92
CA GLY A 162 -13.45 3.69 3.90
C GLY A 162 -12.83 4.41 2.71
N ALA A 163 -11.53 4.61 2.67
CA ALA A 163 -10.83 5.21 1.55
C ALA A 163 -9.79 4.26 0.97
N ASP A 164 -9.78 4.13 -0.34
CA ASP A 164 -8.75 3.38 -1.04
C ASP A 164 -7.41 4.11 -1.02
N ARG A 165 -6.33 3.39 -1.30
CA ARG A 165 -4.99 3.95 -1.43
C ARG A 165 -4.57 3.90 -2.89
N CYS A 166 -3.87 4.93 -3.32
CA CYS A 166 -3.34 5.01 -4.66
C CYS A 166 -1.86 5.42 -4.67
N ILE A 167 -1.17 4.95 -5.70
CA ILE A 167 0.22 5.26 -5.97
C ILE A 167 0.28 5.71 -7.42
N ALA A 168 0.96 6.83 -7.66
CA ALA A 168 1.22 7.31 -9.01
C ALA A 168 2.72 7.35 -9.26
N VAL A 169 3.15 6.83 -10.39
CA VAL A 169 4.47 7.07 -10.95
C VAL A 169 4.32 8.08 -12.08
N MET A 170 4.94 9.24 -11.92
CA MET A 170 4.81 10.36 -12.84
C MET A 170 5.84 10.29 -13.95
N ALA A 171 5.42 10.17 -15.20
CA ALA A 171 6.30 10.33 -16.34
C ALA A 171 6.42 11.84 -16.71
N PRO A 172 7.58 12.30 -17.23
CA PRO A 172 8.83 11.55 -17.41
C PRO A 172 9.71 11.52 -16.16
N LEU A 173 9.39 12.26 -15.10
CA LEU A 173 10.26 12.45 -13.93
C LEU A 173 10.54 11.18 -13.13
N GLY A 174 9.73 10.13 -13.26
CA GLY A 174 9.81 8.92 -12.46
C GLY A 174 9.52 9.16 -10.97
N GLN A 175 8.83 10.27 -10.65
CA GLN A 175 8.46 10.59 -9.27
C GLN A 175 7.34 9.67 -8.81
N ILE A 176 7.52 9.04 -7.65
CA ILE A 176 6.53 8.16 -7.04
C ILE A 176 5.81 8.93 -5.94
N ARG A 177 4.50 8.91 -5.97
CA ARG A 177 3.63 9.54 -4.96
C ARG A 177 2.59 8.56 -4.48
N SER A 178 2.35 8.53 -3.19
CA SER A 178 1.24 7.78 -2.58
C SER A 178 0.18 8.74 -2.04
N GLY A 179 -1.08 8.34 -2.12
CA GLY A 179 -2.20 9.17 -1.69
C GLY A 179 -3.44 8.36 -1.34
N LYS A 180 -4.54 9.09 -1.14
CA LYS A 180 -5.87 8.52 -0.91
C LYS A 180 -6.76 8.81 -2.11
N THR A 181 -7.70 7.92 -2.39
CA THR A 181 -8.70 8.19 -3.41
C THR A 181 -9.75 9.17 -2.92
N THR A 182 -10.14 10.05 -3.82
CA THR A 182 -11.28 10.94 -3.69
C THR A 182 -12.36 10.56 -4.71
N ALA A 183 -13.46 11.27 -4.73
CA ALA A 183 -14.52 11.04 -5.71
C ALA A 183 -14.07 11.25 -7.17
N THR A 184 -13.06 12.09 -7.39
CA THR A 184 -12.60 12.50 -8.74
C THR A 184 -11.26 11.87 -9.15
N GLY A 185 -10.53 11.24 -8.25
CA GLY A 185 -9.20 10.69 -8.55
C GLY A 185 -8.38 10.44 -7.29
N CYS A 186 -7.08 10.63 -7.37
CA CYS A 186 -6.14 10.47 -6.25
C CYS A 186 -5.68 11.82 -5.68
N ASP A 187 -5.82 11.99 -4.39
CA ASP A 187 -5.28 13.12 -3.65
C ASP A 187 -3.95 12.74 -3.00
N PHE A 188 -2.89 13.46 -3.34
CA PHE A 188 -1.53 13.29 -2.82
C PHE A 188 -1.14 14.35 -1.80
N THR A 189 -2.02 15.28 -1.47
CA THR A 189 -1.76 16.36 -0.50
C THR A 189 -1.97 15.90 0.93
N THR A 190 -2.85 14.91 1.14
CA THR A 190 -3.23 14.35 2.45
C THR A 190 -2.74 12.91 2.63
N ALA A 191 -1.50 12.64 2.24
CA ALA A 191 -0.97 11.27 2.12
C ALA A 191 -0.85 10.47 3.45
N TYR A 192 -0.99 11.11 4.63
CA TYR A 192 -0.80 10.45 5.93
C TYR A 192 -1.94 10.73 6.89
#